data_8fafd2f76f7145e6d9cba9bd5f38ea98
#
_entry.id   8fafd2f76f7145e6d9cba9bd5f38ea98
#
_cell.length_a   1.000
_cell.length_b   1.000
_cell.length_c   1.000
_cell.angle_alpha   90.00
_cell.angle_beta   90.00
_cell.angle_gamma   90.00
#
_symmetry.space_group_name_H-M   'P 1'
#
loop_
_entity.id
_entity.type
_entity.pdbx_description
1 polymer ?
#
loop_
_entity_poly.entity_id
_entity_poly.type
_entity_poly.pdbx_seq_one_letter_code
_entity_poly.pdbx_strand_id
1 'polypeptide(L)'
;NAAVAQGREEIKFIGIAGDKDVLGWLEEGNEAWLGEVLQDPVVLGYQATDAMIKVLMDKEELPEKYDLPDPEVITKENIKDYDWKNWKWLG
;
A
#
# COMPACT_ATOMS: atom_id res chain seq x y z
N ASN A 1 12.32 -15.28 -8.43
CA ASN A 1 12.95 -14.06 -7.95
C ASN A 1 14.47 -14.21 -7.95
N ALA A 2 15.19 -13.10 -8.15
CA ALA A 2 16.64 -13.13 -8.34
C ALA A 2 17.41 -13.65 -7.12
N ALA A 3 16.92 -13.34 -5.92
CA ALA A 3 17.55 -13.81 -4.67
C ALA A 3 17.48 -15.33 -4.55
N VAL A 4 16.33 -15.92 -4.84
CA VAL A 4 16.14 -17.38 -4.81
C VAL A 4 17.00 -18.04 -5.88
N ALA A 5 17.07 -17.46 -7.08
CA ALA A 5 17.87 -17.98 -8.19
C ALA A 5 19.37 -18.03 -7.84
N GLN A 6 19.83 -17.17 -6.92
CA GLN A 6 21.22 -17.14 -6.45
C GLN A 6 21.41 -17.92 -5.13
N GLY A 7 20.40 -18.65 -4.67
CA GLY A 7 20.48 -19.41 -3.43
C GLY A 7 20.44 -18.57 -2.16
N ARG A 8 19.95 -17.32 -2.25
CA ARG A 8 19.90 -16.37 -1.14
C ARG A 8 18.51 -16.37 -0.50
N GLU A 9 18.16 -17.48 0.14
CA GLU A 9 16.84 -17.65 0.76
C GLU A 9 16.68 -16.93 2.11
N GLU A 10 17.77 -16.46 2.71
CA GLU A 10 17.75 -15.68 3.94
C GLU A 10 17.27 -14.26 3.75
N ILE A 11 17.23 -13.77 2.51
CA ILE A 11 16.79 -12.41 2.21
C ILE A 11 15.27 -12.34 2.28
N LYS A 12 14.76 -11.37 3.04
CA LYS A 12 13.34 -11.11 3.18
C LYS A 12 13.01 -9.72 2.64
N PHE A 13 11.78 -9.54 2.18
CA PHE A 13 11.34 -8.31 1.53
C PHE A 13 10.09 -7.76 2.20
N ILE A 14 10.01 -6.43 2.25
CA ILE A 14 8.81 -5.70 2.60
C ILE A 14 8.60 -4.67 1.48
N GLY A 15 7.42 -4.64 0.90
CA GLY A 15 7.09 -3.68 -0.14
C GLY A 15 6.23 -2.55 0.37
N ILE A 16 6.09 -1.53 -0.46
CA ILE A 16 5.22 -0.38 -0.22
C ILE A 16 4.36 -0.18 -1.46
N ALA A 17 3.13 0.26 -1.27
CA ALA A 17 2.13 0.66 -2.24
C ALA A 17 0.99 -0.35 -2.47
N GLY A 18 1.17 -1.61 -2.17
CA GLY A 18 0.11 -2.60 -2.35
C GLY A 18 0.04 -3.16 -3.76
N ASP A 19 1.18 -3.57 -4.29
CA ASP A 19 1.27 -4.15 -5.62
C ASP A 19 0.51 -5.48 -5.67
N LYS A 20 -0.21 -5.68 -6.76
CA LYS A 20 -1.02 -6.88 -7.02
C LYS A 20 -0.20 -8.17 -6.94
N ASP A 21 1.00 -8.17 -7.53
CA ASP A 21 1.85 -9.35 -7.54
C ASP A 21 2.31 -9.70 -6.12
N VAL A 22 2.69 -8.69 -5.33
CA VAL A 22 3.11 -8.89 -3.95
C VAL A 22 1.98 -9.42 -3.09
N LEU A 23 0.77 -8.89 -3.26
CA LEU A 23 -0.41 -9.37 -2.54
C LEU A 23 -0.70 -10.83 -2.89
N GLY A 24 -0.54 -11.21 -4.16
CA GLY A 24 -0.65 -12.59 -4.60
C GLY A 24 0.37 -13.50 -3.93
N TRP A 25 1.61 -13.05 -3.85
CA TRP A 25 2.67 -13.82 -3.19
C TRP A 25 2.44 -14.00 -1.69
N LEU A 26 1.91 -12.97 -1.02
CA LEU A 26 1.54 -13.08 0.39
C LEU A 26 0.41 -14.09 0.60
N GLU A 27 -0.60 -14.09 -0.28
CA GLU A 27 -1.72 -15.03 -0.21
C GLU A 27 -1.24 -16.48 -0.44
N GLU A 28 -0.29 -16.68 -1.34
CA GLU A 28 0.31 -17.98 -1.62
C GLU A 28 1.24 -18.47 -0.50
N GLY A 29 1.60 -17.61 0.43
CA GLY A 29 2.49 -17.96 1.53
C GLY A 29 3.95 -17.92 1.17
N ASN A 30 4.36 -17.06 0.22
CA ASN A 30 5.76 -16.89 -0.16
C ASN A 30 6.59 -16.45 1.05
N GLU A 31 7.57 -17.24 1.43
CA GLU A 31 8.37 -17.00 2.64
C GLU A 31 9.33 -15.82 2.51
N ALA A 32 9.68 -15.40 1.30
CA ALA A 32 10.57 -14.26 1.07
C ALA A 32 9.88 -12.92 1.39
N TRP A 33 8.55 -12.84 1.30
CA TRP A 33 7.80 -11.61 1.53
C TRP A 33 7.18 -11.61 2.92
N LEU A 34 7.59 -10.64 3.75
CA LEU A 34 7.08 -10.49 5.11
C LEU A 34 5.79 -9.69 5.18
N GLY A 35 5.63 -8.73 4.30
CA GLY A 35 4.45 -7.89 4.29
C GLY A 35 4.50 -6.82 3.21
N GLU A 36 3.41 -6.07 3.10
CA GLU A 36 3.25 -4.97 2.18
C GLU A 36 2.60 -3.80 2.91
N VAL A 37 3.20 -2.63 2.81
CA VAL A 37 2.61 -1.41 3.35
C VAL A 37 1.64 -0.87 2.31
N LEU A 38 0.38 -0.80 2.66
CA LEU A 38 -0.67 -0.40 1.74
C LEU A 38 -0.68 1.12 1.55
N GLN A 39 -0.69 1.56 0.31
CA GLN A 39 -0.87 2.95 -0.06
C GLN A 39 -2.05 3.04 -1.02
N ASP A 40 -3.19 3.52 -0.51
CA ASP A 40 -4.42 3.59 -1.29
C ASP A 40 -4.43 4.86 -2.15
N PRO A 41 -4.31 4.75 -3.48
CA PRO A 41 -4.28 5.91 -4.36
C PRO A 41 -5.61 6.63 -4.43
N VAL A 42 -6.72 5.95 -4.18
CA VAL A 42 -8.05 6.58 -4.18
C VAL A 42 -8.17 7.55 -3.01
N VAL A 43 -7.76 7.11 -1.82
CA VAL A 43 -7.77 7.96 -0.62
C VAL A 43 -6.81 9.13 -0.80
N LEU A 44 -5.60 8.89 -1.31
CA LEU A 44 -4.61 9.95 -1.55
C LEU A 44 -5.12 10.99 -2.53
N GLY A 45 -5.72 10.55 -3.64
CA GLY A 45 -6.30 11.45 -4.64
C GLY A 45 -7.45 12.28 -4.07
N TYR A 46 -8.30 11.64 -3.28
CA TYR A 46 -9.42 12.32 -2.64
C TYR A 46 -8.94 13.41 -1.67
N GLN A 47 -7.97 13.09 -0.83
CA GLN A 47 -7.41 14.03 0.15
C GLN A 47 -6.71 15.19 -0.52
N ALA A 48 -5.95 14.95 -1.59
CA ALA A 48 -5.27 15.99 -2.33
C ALA A 48 -6.27 16.95 -2.99
N THR A 49 -7.33 16.42 -3.58
CA THR A 49 -8.39 17.21 -4.21
C THR A 49 -9.15 18.02 -3.19
N ASP A 50 -9.50 17.44 -2.06
CA ASP A 50 -10.20 18.12 -0.97
C ASP A 50 -9.37 19.30 -0.43
N ALA A 51 -8.07 19.08 -0.23
CA ALA A 51 -7.16 20.14 0.20
C ALA A 51 -7.10 21.30 -0.81
N MET A 52 -7.04 20.98 -2.10
CA MET A 52 -7.02 21.97 -3.16
C MET A 52 -8.30 22.80 -3.19
N ILE A 53 -9.45 22.15 -3.03
CA ILE A 53 -10.75 22.83 -3.00
C ILE A 53 -10.82 23.78 -1.82
N LYS A 54 -10.36 23.37 -0.64
CA LYS A 54 -10.36 24.23 0.56
C LYS A 54 -9.49 25.46 0.38
N VAL A 55 -8.33 25.33 -0.25
CA VAL A 55 -7.45 26.48 -0.52
C VAL A 55 -8.04 27.41 -1.55
N LEU A 56 -8.55 26.89 -2.66
CA LEU A 56 -9.01 27.69 -3.78
C LEU A 56 -10.40 28.32 -3.56
N MET A 57 -11.30 27.57 -2.92
CA MET A 57 -12.70 28.02 -2.76
C MET A 57 -12.99 28.62 -1.39
N ASP A 58 -12.49 28.00 -0.35
CA ASP A 58 -12.71 28.45 1.03
C ASP A 58 -11.60 29.37 1.53
N LYS A 59 -10.55 29.56 0.73
CA LYS A 59 -9.40 30.43 1.03
C LYS A 59 -8.69 30.08 2.34
N GLU A 60 -8.70 28.79 2.69
CA GLU A 60 -7.95 28.30 3.83
C GLU A 60 -6.45 28.27 3.53
N GLU A 61 -5.62 28.47 4.54
CA GLU A 61 -4.18 28.32 4.41
C GLU A 61 -3.80 26.84 4.39
N LEU A 62 -2.79 26.47 3.59
CA LEU A 62 -2.25 25.13 3.61
C LEU A 62 -1.51 24.89 4.93
N PRO A 63 -1.82 23.82 5.65
CA PRO A 63 -1.03 23.44 6.81
C PRO A 63 0.36 22.99 6.37
N GLU A 64 1.37 23.14 7.23
CA GLU A 64 2.72 22.61 6.96
C GLU A 64 2.73 21.10 6.81
N LYS A 65 1.86 20.44 7.56
CA LYS A 65 1.69 18.98 7.54
C LYS A 65 0.24 18.60 7.57
N TYR A 66 -0.09 17.54 6.85
CA TYR A 66 -1.39 16.89 6.96
C TYR A 66 -1.27 15.67 7.85
N ASP A 67 -2.21 15.54 8.79
CA ASP A 67 -2.35 14.30 9.55
C ASP A 67 -3.06 13.28 8.65
N LEU A 68 -2.30 12.35 8.14
CA LEU A 68 -2.82 11.24 7.38
C LEU A 68 -3.02 10.04 8.30
N PRO A 69 -4.03 9.19 8.04
CA PRO A 69 -4.16 7.96 8.80
C PRO A 69 -2.92 7.09 8.61
N ASP A 70 -2.57 6.31 9.64
CA ASP A 70 -1.46 5.39 9.55
C ASP A 70 -1.69 4.39 8.42
N PRO A 71 -0.66 4.08 7.64
CA PRO A 71 -0.79 3.09 6.58
C PRO A 71 -1.06 1.70 7.16
N GLU A 72 -1.86 0.92 6.46
CA GLU A 72 -2.10 -0.47 6.83
C GLU A 72 -0.98 -1.37 6.34
N VAL A 73 -0.60 -2.33 7.15
CA VAL A 73 0.40 -3.34 6.78
C VAL A 73 -0.31 -4.67 6.58
N ILE A 74 -0.16 -5.23 5.38
CA ILE A 74 -0.73 -6.53 5.04
C ILE A 74 0.37 -7.59 5.16
N THR A 75 0.09 -8.63 5.92
CA THR A 75 0.99 -9.76 6.14
C THR A 75 0.30 -11.06 5.72
N LYS A 76 1.03 -12.17 5.78
CA LYS A 76 0.46 -13.49 5.49
C LYS A 76 -0.69 -13.85 6.44
N GLU A 77 -0.64 -13.36 7.67
CA GLU A 77 -1.64 -13.66 8.69
C GLU A 77 -2.95 -12.91 8.44
N ASN A 78 -2.90 -11.69 7.90
CA ASN A 78 -4.09 -10.85 7.72
C ASN A 78 -4.53 -10.67 6.28
N ILE A 79 -3.79 -11.17 5.28
CA ILE A 79 -4.14 -11.00 3.86
C ILE A 79 -5.55 -11.52 3.53
N LYS A 80 -5.98 -12.55 4.20
CA LYS A 80 -7.31 -13.15 4.01
C LYS A 80 -8.46 -12.21 4.44
N ASP A 81 -8.17 -11.22 5.28
CA ASP A 81 -9.15 -10.26 5.75
C ASP A 81 -9.39 -9.12 4.75
N TYR A 82 -8.61 -9.09 3.68
CA TYR A 82 -8.69 -8.06 2.64
C TYR A 82 -9.24 -8.64 1.34
N ASP A 83 -10.22 -7.94 0.76
CA ASP A 83 -10.79 -8.29 -0.54
C ASP A 83 -10.02 -7.61 -1.68
N TRP A 84 -8.71 -7.77 -1.66
CA TRP A 84 -7.79 -7.07 -2.56
C TRP A 84 -8.01 -7.39 -4.04
N LYS A 85 -8.50 -8.56 -4.35
CA LYS A 85 -8.75 -8.98 -5.75
C LYS A 85 -9.80 -8.12 -6.43
N ASN A 86 -10.67 -7.51 -5.64
CA ASN A 86 -11.75 -6.65 -6.14
C ASN A 86 -11.41 -5.15 -6.06
N TRP A 87 -10.20 -4.80 -5.65
CA TRP A 87 -9.77 -3.40 -5.63
C TRP A 87 -9.55 -2.89 -7.04
N LYS A 88 -10.34 -1.88 -7.42
CA LYS A 88 -10.35 -1.36 -8.79
C LYS A 88 -9.04 -0.73 -9.24
N TRP A 89 -8.28 -0.22 -8.31
CA TRP A 89 -7.01 0.46 -8.59
C TRP A 89 -5.84 -0.49 -8.84
N LEU A 90 -6.02 -1.76 -8.62
CA LEU A 90 -4.99 -2.77 -8.93
C LEU A 90 -5.00 -3.21 -10.41
N GLY A 91 -5.96 -2.80 -11.16
CA GLY A 91 -6.08 -3.16 -12.58
C GLY A 91 -6.74 -4.51 -12.80
#